data_49b32dfc11de1fcaf3395a0a8e8bcb78
#
_entry.id   49b32dfc11de1fcaf3395a0a8e8bcb78
#
_cell.length_a   1.000
_cell.length_b   1.000
_cell.length_c   1.000
_cell.angle_alpha   90.00
_cell.angle_beta   90.00
_cell.angle_gamma   90.00
#
_symmetry.space_group_name_H-M   'P 1'
#
loop_
_entity.id
_entity.type
_entity.pdbx_description
1 polymer ?
#
loop_
_entity_poly.entity_id
_entity_poly.type
_entity_poly.pdbx_seq_one_letter_code
_entity_poly.pdbx_strand_id
1 'polypeptide(L)'
;MSATIEALRAAVRNSYQSIESAQRPEVWIALRPQAEDEAEVDEIAARLAAGANLPLAGLIGAVKDNIDVAGLATTAAAPSFSYLPSADAPAVARLRDAGALFIGKTNLDQFATGLVGTRSPYGAVRNAWDPDRISGGSSSGSAVAVALGQVDFALGTDTAGSGRVPAALNGIVGVKPTRGLVSTTGVVPASRRLDCVTVFARTLALG
;
A
#
# COMPACT_ATOMS: atom_id res chain seq x y z
N MET A 1 -26.81 7.81 -6.80
CA MET A 1 -26.43 7.07 -5.59
C MET A 1 -26.19 5.58 -5.86
N SER A 2 -27.17 4.80 -6.32
CA SER A 2 -26.98 3.33 -6.54
C SER A 2 -25.82 2.99 -7.49
N ALA A 3 -25.68 3.70 -8.62
CA ALA A 3 -24.60 3.47 -9.59
C ALA A 3 -23.20 3.78 -9.02
N THR A 4 -23.10 4.78 -8.13
CA THR A 4 -21.82 5.15 -7.49
C THR A 4 -21.38 4.08 -6.49
N ILE A 5 -22.29 3.58 -5.65
CA ILE A 5 -22.00 2.50 -4.69
C ILE A 5 -21.55 1.24 -5.43
N GLU A 6 -22.26 0.87 -6.49
CA GLU A 6 -21.93 -0.32 -7.27
C GLU A 6 -20.56 -0.19 -7.95
N ALA A 7 -20.20 0.99 -8.45
CA ALA A 7 -18.87 1.25 -9.00
C ALA A 7 -17.76 1.10 -7.94
N LEU A 8 -17.97 1.62 -6.72
CA LEU A 8 -17.02 1.47 -5.61
C LEU A 8 -16.85 0.00 -5.19
N ARG A 9 -17.96 -0.73 -5.05
CA ARG A 9 -17.91 -2.17 -4.75
C ARG A 9 -17.24 -2.97 -5.86
N ALA A 10 -17.48 -2.61 -7.13
CA ALA A 10 -16.80 -3.23 -8.25
C ALA A 10 -15.28 -3.01 -8.21
N ALA A 11 -14.81 -1.83 -7.80
CA ALA A 11 -13.38 -1.57 -7.63
C ALA A 11 -12.76 -2.51 -6.58
N VAL A 12 -13.42 -2.68 -5.43
CA VAL A 12 -12.99 -3.64 -4.39
C VAL A 12 -12.94 -5.06 -4.96
N ARG A 13 -14.02 -5.55 -5.55
CA ARG A 13 -14.08 -6.91 -6.13
C ARG A 13 -13.00 -7.15 -7.18
N ASN A 14 -12.77 -6.19 -8.07
CA ASN A 14 -11.74 -6.28 -9.11
C ASN A 14 -10.33 -6.37 -8.50
N SER A 15 -10.08 -5.64 -7.42
CA SER A 15 -8.81 -5.69 -6.69
C SER A 15 -8.55 -7.09 -6.13
N TYR A 16 -9.50 -7.67 -5.40
CA TYR A 16 -9.39 -9.02 -4.85
C TYR A 16 -9.27 -10.09 -5.94
N GLN A 17 -10.04 -9.98 -7.02
CA GLN A 17 -9.95 -10.88 -8.18
C GLN A 17 -8.57 -10.81 -8.85
N SER A 18 -8.00 -9.61 -8.98
CA SER A 18 -6.66 -9.42 -9.51
C SER A 18 -5.58 -10.06 -8.62
N ILE A 19 -5.72 -9.92 -7.29
CA ILE A 19 -4.83 -10.54 -6.31
C ILE A 19 -4.87 -12.07 -6.44
N GLU A 20 -6.07 -12.64 -6.46
CA GLU A 20 -6.28 -14.08 -6.59
C GLU A 20 -5.73 -14.62 -7.92
N SER A 21 -6.05 -13.94 -9.03
CA SER A 21 -5.63 -14.36 -10.36
C SER A 21 -4.13 -14.31 -10.58
N ALA A 22 -3.45 -13.36 -9.94
CA ALA A 22 -2.01 -13.18 -10.08
C ALA A 22 -1.19 -14.32 -9.46
N GLN A 23 -1.74 -15.06 -8.48
CA GLN A 23 -1.05 -16.15 -7.77
C GLN A 23 0.32 -15.71 -7.20
N ARG A 24 0.33 -14.51 -6.57
CA ARG A 24 1.53 -13.86 -6.02
C ARG A 24 1.36 -13.58 -4.52
N PRO A 25 1.20 -14.63 -3.67
CA PRO A 25 0.95 -14.44 -2.24
C PRO A 25 2.08 -13.69 -1.53
N GLU A 26 3.31 -13.79 -2.03
CA GLU A 26 4.46 -13.09 -1.47
C GLU A 26 4.39 -11.56 -1.55
N VAL A 27 3.45 -10.99 -2.29
CA VAL A 27 3.23 -9.54 -2.38
C VAL A 27 2.62 -8.98 -1.10
N TRP A 28 1.83 -9.81 -0.40
CA TRP A 28 1.02 -9.39 0.75
C TRP A 28 1.50 -10.05 2.04
N ILE A 29 1.49 -9.28 3.14
CA ILE A 29 1.64 -9.81 4.51
C ILE A 29 0.27 -10.05 5.12
N ALA A 30 -0.67 -9.12 4.90
CA ALA A 30 -2.04 -9.24 5.37
C ALA A 30 -2.99 -8.58 4.38
N LEU A 31 -4.11 -9.23 4.13
CA LEU A 31 -5.27 -8.66 3.44
C LEU A 31 -6.42 -8.56 4.44
N ARG A 32 -7.21 -7.52 4.32
CA ARG A 32 -8.48 -7.43 5.05
C ARG A 32 -9.47 -8.43 4.46
N PRO A 33 -10.45 -8.90 5.22
CA PRO A 33 -11.60 -9.59 4.65
C PRO A 33 -12.33 -8.68 3.66
N GLN A 34 -12.58 -9.16 2.44
CA GLN A 34 -13.26 -8.36 1.39
C GLN A 34 -14.60 -7.77 1.86
N ALA A 35 -15.33 -8.49 2.71
CA ALA A 35 -16.61 -8.04 3.26
C ALA A 35 -16.47 -6.78 4.14
N GLU A 36 -15.34 -6.60 4.84
CA GLU A 36 -15.07 -5.38 5.61
C GLU A 36 -14.80 -4.19 4.70
N ASP A 37 -14.10 -4.40 3.58
CA ASP A 37 -13.84 -3.37 2.59
C ASP A 37 -15.13 -2.96 1.86
N GLU A 38 -16.01 -3.92 1.57
CA GLU A 38 -17.32 -3.64 1.00
C GLU A 38 -18.23 -2.87 1.98
N ALA A 39 -18.11 -3.11 3.30
CA ALA A 39 -18.81 -2.32 4.31
C ALA A 39 -18.27 -0.88 4.39
N GLU A 40 -16.95 -0.68 4.29
CA GLU A 40 -16.32 0.65 4.25
C GLU A 40 -16.77 1.46 3.00
N VAL A 41 -17.08 0.79 1.89
CA VAL A 41 -17.70 1.43 0.70
C VAL A 41 -19.02 2.10 1.05
N ASP A 42 -19.85 1.50 1.90
CA ASP A 42 -21.13 2.07 2.29
C ASP A 42 -20.94 3.37 3.11
N GLU A 43 -19.89 3.42 3.95
CA GLU A 43 -19.52 4.63 4.69
C GLU A 43 -19.04 5.74 3.75
N ILE A 44 -18.17 5.41 2.77
CA ILE A 44 -17.70 6.36 1.76
C ILE A 44 -18.88 6.90 0.95
N ALA A 45 -19.79 6.02 0.53
CA ALA A 45 -20.98 6.42 -0.22
C ALA A 45 -21.92 7.32 0.59
N ALA A 46 -22.10 7.05 1.87
CA ALA A 46 -22.88 7.90 2.77
C ALA A 46 -22.25 9.29 2.93
N ARG A 47 -20.93 9.38 3.08
CA ARG A 47 -20.19 10.65 3.13
C ARG A 47 -20.35 11.45 1.83
N LEU A 48 -20.24 10.80 0.66
CA LEU A 48 -20.48 11.43 -0.64
C LEU A 48 -21.92 11.96 -0.77
N ALA A 49 -22.91 11.15 -0.33
CA ALA A 49 -24.29 11.54 -0.34
C ALA A 49 -24.60 12.74 0.57
N ALA A 50 -23.84 12.89 1.66
CA ALA A 50 -23.88 14.04 2.57
C ALA A 50 -23.12 15.26 2.03
N GLY A 51 -22.55 15.21 0.82
CA GLY A 51 -21.86 16.32 0.17
C GLY A 51 -20.38 16.44 0.54
N ALA A 52 -19.76 15.41 1.15
CA ALA A 52 -18.34 15.43 1.45
C ALA A 52 -17.52 15.45 0.15
N ASN A 53 -16.46 16.26 0.13
CA ASN A 53 -15.47 16.24 -0.93
C ASN A 53 -14.48 15.12 -0.70
N LEU A 54 -14.62 14.01 -1.44
CA LEU A 54 -13.79 12.82 -1.34
C LEU A 54 -13.06 12.56 -2.68
N PRO A 55 -12.00 13.29 -2.98
CA PRO A 55 -11.34 13.23 -4.29
C PRO A 55 -10.70 11.87 -4.60
N LEU A 56 -10.49 11.02 -3.59
CA LEU A 56 -9.92 9.68 -3.76
C LEU A 56 -10.98 8.56 -3.63
N ALA A 57 -12.27 8.91 -3.58
CA ALA A 57 -13.34 7.90 -3.51
C ALA A 57 -13.30 6.98 -4.74
N GLY A 58 -13.23 5.68 -4.50
CA GLY A 58 -13.10 4.65 -5.53
C GLY A 58 -11.66 4.22 -5.84
N LEU A 59 -10.66 4.89 -5.27
CA LEU A 59 -9.27 4.45 -5.36
C LEU A 59 -8.96 3.44 -4.27
N ILE A 60 -8.44 2.29 -4.69
CA ILE A 60 -8.00 1.21 -3.81
C ILE A 60 -6.50 1.33 -3.58
N GLY A 61 -6.10 1.36 -2.32
CA GLY A 61 -4.72 1.49 -1.88
C GLY A 61 -4.21 0.29 -1.10
N ALA A 62 -2.89 0.18 -1.01
CA ALA A 62 -2.18 -0.74 -0.14
C ALA A 62 -1.12 0.00 0.69
N VAL A 63 -0.75 -0.56 1.83
CA VAL A 63 0.20 0.08 2.74
C VAL A 63 1.34 -0.87 3.06
N LYS A 64 2.59 -0.44 2.86
CA LYS A 64 3.78 -1.19 3.27
C LYS A 64 3.72 -1.53 4.75
N ASP A 65 4.08 -2.74 5.11
CA ASP A 65 3.83 -3.27 6.46
C ASP A 65 4.72 -2.67 7.57
N ASN A 66 5.55 -1.70 7.27
CA ASN A 66 6.20 -0.86 8.28
C ASN A 66 5.45 0.47 8.56
N ILE A 67 4.27 0.69 7.97
CA ILE A 67 3.43 1.87 8.19
C ILE A 67 2.15 1.42 8.89
N ASP A 68 1.76 2.10 9.95
CA ASP A 68 0.61 1.76 10.76
C ASP A 68 -0.71 2.00 10.05
N VAL A 69 -1.58 0.99 10.12
CA VAL A 69 -2.98 1.03 9.72
C VAL A 69 -3.80 0.50 10.88
N ALA A 70 -4.74 1.29 11.39
CA ALA A 70 -5.59 0.88 12.51
C ALA A 70 -6.32 -0.44 12.20
N GLY A 71 -6.30 -1.36 13.15
CA GLY A 71 -6.94 -2.67 13.00
C GLY A 71 -6.13 -3.71 12.20
N LEU A 72 -5.01 -3.34 11.57
CA LEU A 72 -4.10 -4.26 10.91
C LEU A 72 -2.74 -4.31 11.63
N ALA A 73 -2.23 -5.52 11.88
CA ALA A 73 -0.94 -5.66 12.52
C ALA A 73 0.18 -5.00 11.69
N THR A 74 1.12 -4.37 12.37
CA THR A 74 2.38 -3.89 11.80
C THR A 74 3.50 -4.81 12.25
N THR A 75 4.17 -5.47 11.30
CA THR A 75 5.24 -6.44 11.58
C THR A 75 6.61 -6.00 11.05
N ALA A 76 6.66 -5.06 10.13
CA ALA A 76 7.86 -4.69 9.38
C ALA A 76 8.57 -5.91 8.76
N ALA A 77 7.81 -6.91 8.31
CA ALA A 77 8.25 -8.22 7.85
C ALA A 77 9.05 -9.00 8.92
N ALA A 78 8.78 -8.78 10.21
CA ALA A 78 9.35 -9.51 11.33
C ALA A 78 8.22 -10.00 12.25
N PRO A 79 7.73 -11.26 12.11
CA PRO A 79 6.58 -11.77 12.85
C PRO A 79 6.70 -11.62 14.37
N SER A 80 7.91 -11.75 14.92
CA SER A 80 8.18 -11.57 16.35
C SER A 80 8.11 -10.12 16.85
N PHE A 81 8.08 -9.15 15.95
CA PHE A 81 7.98 -7.71 16.25
C PHE A 81 6.53 -7.21 16.21
N SER A 82 5.58 -8.03 15.81
CA SER A 82 4.19 -7.68 15.55
C SER A 82 3.51 -6.90 16.68
N TYR A 83 2.81 -5.82 16.34
CA TYR A 83 1.90 -5.11 17.22
C TYR A 83 0.67 -4.62 16.45
N LEU A 84 -0.43 -4.36 17.15
CA LEU A 84 -1.67 -3.82 16.58
C LEU A 84 -1.74 -2.32 16.86
N PRO A 85 -1.60 -1.44 15.85
CA PRO A 85 -1.72 -0.01 16.05
C PRO A 85 -3.16 0.39 16.38
N SER A 86 -3.32 1.33 17.32
CA SER A 86 -4.64 1.87 17.72
C SER A 86 -5.14 3.00 16.80
N ALA A 87 -4.27 3.51 15.92
CA ALA A 87 -4.58 4.59 15.00
C ALA A 87 -3.80 4.44 13.69
N ASP A 88 -4.34 4.98 12.63
CA ASP A 88 -3.64 5.13 11.35
C ASP A 88 -2.42 6.06 11.50
N ALA A 89 -1.34 5.75 10.78
CA ALA A 89 -0.30 6.74 10.52
C ALA A 89 -0.91 7.99 9.83
N PRO A 90 -0.45 9.23 10.12
CA PRO A 90 -1.05 10.44 9.54
C PRO A 90 -1.11 10.45 8.01
N ALA A 91 -0.17 9.78 7.34
CA ALA A 91 -0.20 9.63 5.89
C ALA A 91 -1.38 8.77 5.42
N VAL A 92 -1.68 7.68 6.13
CA VAL A 92 -2.82 6.79 5.86
C VAL A 92 -4.13 7.51 6.18
N ALA A 93 -4.24 8.12 7.37
CA ALA A 93 -5.44 8.83 7.82
C ALA A 93 -5.88 9.90 6.81
N ARG A 94 -4.95 10.72 6.31
CA ARG A 94 -5.26 11.77 5.33
C ARG A 94 -5.82 11.23 4.01
N LEU A 95 -5.29 10.09 3.52
CA LEU A 95 -5.79 9.49 2.29
C LEU A 95 -7.17 8.84 2.51
N ARG A 96 -7.39 8.21 3.67
CA ARG A 96 -8.68 7.67 4.08
C ARG A 96 -9.72 8.79 4.26
N ASP A 97 -9.34 9.91 4.86
CA ASP A 97 -10.20 11.09 4.97
C ASP A 97 -10.61 11.65 3.61
N ALA A 98 -9.74 11.56 2.62
CA ALA A 98 -9.99 11.92 1.23
C ALA A 98 -10.81 10.87 0.46
N GLY A 99 -11.18 9.73 1.09
CA GLY A 99 -12.04 8.69 0.52
C GLY A 99 -11.31 7.50 -0.08
N ALA A 100 -9.99 7.38 0.06
CA ALA A 100 -9.27 6.19 -0.35
C ALA A 100 -9.57 5.00 0.56
N LEU A 101 -9.62 3.78 0.00
CA LEU A 101 -9.83 2.54 0.73
C LEU A 101 -8.54 1.72 0.72
N PHE A 102 -8.12 1.19 1.88
CA PHE A 102 -6.91 0.37 2.02
C PHE A 102 -7.26 -1.08 2.32
N ILE A 103 -6.88 -1.99 1.42
CA ILE A 103 -7.26 -3.40 1.48
C ILE A 103 -6.24 -4.30 2.19
N GLY A 104 -5.05 -3.79 2.55
CA GLY A 104 -4.09 -4.63 3.23
C GLY A 104 -2.68 -4.06 3.36
N LYS A 105 -1.82 -4.91 3.93
CA LYS A 105 -0.42 -4.63 4.24
C LYS A 105 0.48 -5.41 3.28
N THR A 106 1.39 -4.70 2.60
CA THR A 106 2.29 -5.28 1.60
C THR A 106 3.64 -5.67 2.19
N ASN A 107 4.24 -6.69 1.58
CA ASN A 107 5.55 -7.21 1.95
C ASN A 107 6.69 -6.23 1.67
N LEU A 108 7.81 -6.42 2.38
CA LEU A 108 8.99 -5.56 2.31
C LEU A 108 10.26 -6.33 2.69
N ASP A 109 11.43 -5.81 2.35
CA ASP A 109 12.66 -6.24 3.02
C ASP A 109 12.56 -5.91 4.50
N GLN A 110 12.86 -6.88 5.36
CA GLN A 110 12.66 -6.81 6.81
C GLN A 110 13.23 -5.52 7.42
N PHE A 111 12.44 -4.83 8.25
CA PHE A 111 12.75 -3.51 8.84
C PHE A 111 13.16 -2.45 7.80
N ALA A 112 12.67 -2.57 6.57
CA ALA A 112 13.02 -1.69 5.45
C ALA A 112 14.53 -1.61 5.15
N THR A 113 15.30 -2.63 5.55
CA THR A 113 16.75 -2.71 5.40
C THR A 113 17.15 -3.58 4.22
N GLY A 114 16.98 -3.06 3.02
CA GLY A 114 17.32 -3.73 1.77
C GLY A 114 16.83 -2.95 0.56
N LEU A 115 17.30 -3.34 -0.63
CA LEU A 115 16.92 -2.76 -1.92
C LEU A 115 16.53 -3.82 -2.96
N VAL A 116 16.33 -5.08 -2.53
CA VAL A 116 16.19 -6.22 -3.45
C VAL A 116 14.82 -6.89 -3.42
N GLY A 117 14.07 -6.78 -2.30
CA GLY A 117 12.75 -7.41 -2.14
C GLY A 117 12.81 -8.91 -1.80
N THR A 118 13.98 -9.41 -1.37
CA THR A 118 14.18 -10.84 -1.07
C THR A 118 14.41 -11.13 0.41
N ARG A 119 14.45 -10.09 1.26
CA ARG A 119 14.75 -10.21 2.69
C ARG A 119 13.48 -10.23 3.54
N SER A 120 12.61 -11.18 3.28
CA SER A 120 11.36 -11.33 4.02
C SER A 120 11.07 -12.78 4.35
N PRO A 121 10.66 -13.11 5.59
CA PRO A 121 10.20 -14.45 5.94
C PRO A 121 8.86 -14.81 5.30
N TYR A 122 8.13 -13.84 4.75
CA TYR A 122 6.89 -14.05 3.98
C TYR A 122 7.15 -14.42 2.51
N GLY A 123 8.40 -14.56 2.12
CA GLY A 123 8.84 -14.90 0.77
C GLY A 123 9.49 -13.73 0.03
N ALA A 124 10.34 -14.06 -0.95
CA ALA A 124 10.93 -13.10 -1.86
C ALA A 124 9.88 -12.58 -2.85
N VAL A 125 9.69 -11.26 -2.91
CA VAL A 125 8.76 -10.66 -3.86
C VAL A 125 9.41 -10.65 -5.24
N ARG A 126 8.80 -11.36 -6.19
CA ARG A 126 9.29 -11.45 -7.58
C ARG A 126 8.87 -10.20 -8.36
N ASN A 127 9.67 -9.82 -9.37
CA ASN A 127 9.35 -8.72 -10.26
C ASN A 127 7.99 -8.94 -10.96
N ALA A 128 7.26 -7.86 -11.23
CA ALA A 128 5.93 -7.93 -11.83
C ALA A 128 5.93 -8.48 -13.26
N TRP A 129 6.99 -8.18 -14.03
CA TRP A 129 7.07 -8.49 -15.46
C TRP A 129 7.92 -9.73 -15.76
N ASP A 130 8.97 -9.96 -14.96
CA ASP A 130 9.88 -11.08 -15.08
C ASP A 130 10.07 -11.75 -13.70
N PRO A 131 9.35 -12.84 -13.41
CA PRO A 131 9.40 -13.49 -12.11
C PRO A 131 10.77 -14.06 -11.69
N ASP A 132 11.70 -14.20 -12.64
CA ASP A 132 13.07 -14.65 -12.36
C ASP A 132 13.98 -13.52 -11.90
N ARG A 133 13.49 -12.28 -11.90
CA ARG A 133 14.20 -11.10 -11.43
C ARG A 133 13.70 -10.61 -10.09
N ILE A 134 14.56 -9.82 -9.41
CA ILE A 134 14.21 -9.13 -8.19
C ILE A 134 13.18 -8.03 -8.48
N SER A 135 12.26 -7.83 -7.55
CA SER A 135 11.31 -6.69 -7.59
C SER A 135 11.97 -5.36 -7.25
N GLY A 136 13.15 -5.40 -6.63
CA GLY A 136 13.66 -4.25 -5.88
C GLY A 136 12.94 -4.10 -4.54
N GLY A 137 13.51 -3.29 -3.67
CA GLY A 137 13.04 -3.10 -2.30
C GLY A 137 13.55 -1.78 -1.73
N SER A 138 13.24 -1.56 -0.48
CA SER A 138 12.53 -2.45 0.46
C SER A 138 11.01 -2.46 0.28
N SER A 139 10.37 -1.54 -0.45
CA SER A 139 8.91 -1.48 -0.67
C SER A 139 8.49 -2.41 -1.82
N SER A 140 8.93 -3.67 -1.77
CA SER A 140 8.77 -4.66 -2.84
C SER A 140 7.31 -4.99 -3.13
N GLY A 141 6.55 -5.38 -2.12
CA GLY A 141 5.13 -5.71 -2.27
C GLY A 141 4.29 -4.53 -2.74
N SER A 142 4.54 -3.32 -2.22
CA SER A 142 3.83 -2.10 -2.64
C SER A 142 4.02 -1.82 -4.14
N ALA A 143 5.26 -1.90 -4.64
CA ALA A 143 5.53 -1.66 -6.05
C ALA A 143 4.92 -2.72 -6.96
N VAL A 144 5.03 -4.00 -6.58
CA VAL A 144 4.50 -5.11 -7.38
C VAL A 144 2.97 -5.12 -7.38
N ALA A 145 2.30 -4.83 -6.25
CA ALA A 145 0.85 -4.72 -6.19
C ALA A 145 0.30 -3.67 -7.17
N VAL A 146 0.96 -2.50 -7.24
CA VAL A 146 0.60 -1.43 -8.21
C VAL A 146 0.90 -1.86 -9.64
N ALA A 147 2.07 -2.43 -9.91
CA ALA A 147 2.46 -2.86 -11.26
C ALA A 147 1.55 -3.93 -11.83
N LEU A 148 1.10 -4.87 -11.00
CA LEU A 148 0.14 -5.93 -11.38
C LEU A 148 -1.32 -5.44 -11.45
N GLY A 149 -1.60 -4.18 -11.10
CA GLY A 149 -2.96 -3.64 -11.11
C GLY A 149 -3.85 -4.21 -10.00
N GLN A 150 -3.25 -4.74 -8.94
CA GLN A 150 -3.98 -5.23 -7.78
C GLN A 150 -4.57 -4.08 -6.95
N VAL A 151 -3.90 -2.92 -7.00
CA VAL A 151 -4.36 -1.66 -6.39
C VAL A 151 -4.04 -0.49 -7.31
N ASP A 152 -4.72 0.64 -7.10
CA ASP A 152 -4.49 1.86 -7.89
C ASP A 152 -3.20 2.56 -7.46
N PHE A 153 -2.94 2.61 -6.15
CA PHE A 153 -1.75 3.20 -5.56
C PHE A 153 -1.29 2.40 -4.33
N ALA A 154 -0.08 2.66 -3.87
CA ALA A 154 0.39 2.10 -2.61
C ALA A 154 1.29 3.07 -1.86
N LEU A 155 1.29 2.97 -0.53
CA LEU A 155 2.27 3.63 0.32
C LEU A 155 3.47 2.71 0.55
N GLY A 156 4.65 3.32 0.51
CA GLY A 156 5.90 2.71 0.91
C GLY A 156 6.78 3.68 1.67
N THR A 157 8.04 3.31 1.86
CA THR A 157 9.05 4.17 2.48
C THR A 157 10.32 4.22 1.64
N ASP A 158 11.00 5.35 1.64
CA ASP A 158 12.30 5.53 0.98
C ASP A 158 13.28 6.20 1.92
N THR A 159 14.33 5.49 2.27
CA THR A 159 15.44 5.96 3.09
C THR A 159 16.67 6.23 2.23
N ALA A 160 17.02 5.25 1.38
CA ALA A 160 18.19 5.29 0.49
C ALA A 160 17.87 4.82 -0.94
N GLY A 161 16.57 4.73 -1.29
CA GLY A 161 16.11 4.24 -2.60
C GLY A 161 14.92 3.28 -2.51
N SER A 162 14.45 2.93 -1.31
CA SER A 162 13.44 1.89 -1.10
C SER A 162 12.04 2.18 -1.68
N GLY A 163 11.80 3.38 -2.17
CA GLY A 163 10.63 3.74 -3.00
C GLY A 163 10.99 3.74 -4.47
N ARG A 164 12.07 4.45 -4.82
CA ARG A 164 12.48 4.67 -6.22
C ARG A 164 13.00 3.39 -6.91
N VAL A 165 13.79 2.57 -6.22
CA VAL A 165 14.35 1.33 -6.79
C VAL A 165 13.26 0.35 -7.21
N PRO A 166 12.32 -0.07 -6.34
CA PRO A 166 11.27 -0.99 -6.77
C PRO A 166 10.32 -0.37 -7.79
N ALA A 167 10.08 0.95 -7.76
CA ALA A 167 9.29 1.62 -8.80
C ALA A 167 9.95 1.49 -10.17
N ALA A 168 11.26 1.78 -10.27
CA ALA A 168 12.01 1.69 -11.52
C ALA A 168 12.05 0.26 -12.07
N LEU A 169 12.27 -0.75 -11.21
CA LEU A 169 12.37 -2.14 -11.63
C LEU A 169 11.01 -2.74 -12.06
N ASN A 170 9.90 -2.19 -11.60
CA ASN A 170 8.56 -2.63 -11.99
C ASN A 170 7.86 -1.69 -12.99
N GLY A 171 8.55 -0.68 -13.52
CA GLY A 171 8.04 0.19 -14.58
C GLY A 171 6.86 1.07 -14.15
N ILE A 172 6.84 1.50 -12.88
CA ILE A 172 5.82 2.38 -12.32
C ILE A 172 6.41 3.68 -11.79
N VAL A 173 5.58 4.63 -11.41
CA VAL A 173 5.98 5.88 -10.78
C VAL A 173 6.13 5.69 -9.27
N GLY A 174 7.28 6.09 -8.72
CA GLY A 174 7.53 6.17 -7.28
C GLY A 174 7.85 7.61 -6.89
N VAL A 175 6.94 8.25 -6.15
CA VAL A 175 7.08 9.64 -5.71
C VAL A 175 7.70 9.67 -4.32
N LYS A 176 8.98 10.03 -4.24
CA LYS A 176 9.65 10.32 -2.96
C LYS A 176 9.63 11.83 -2.71
N PRO A 177 8.80 12.33 -1.79
CA PRO A 177 8.75 13.76 -1.49
C PRO A 177 10.02 14.25 -0.78
N THR A 178 10.12 15.56 -0.64
CA THR A 178 11.13 16.17 0.25
C THR A 178 10.91 15.65 1.67
N ARG A 179 12.00 15.31 2.34
CA ARG A 179 11.97 14.85 3.73
C ARG A 179 11.25 15.84 4.63
N GLY A 180 10.34 15.35 5.47
CA GLY A 180 9.54 16.15 6.39
C GLY A 180 8.26 16.73 5.77
N LEU A 181 8.06 16.62 4.44
CA LEU A 181 6.81 17.06 3.80
C LEU A 181 5.64 16.15 4.17
N VAL A 182 5.89 14.85 4.25
CA VAL A 182 4.93 13.85 4.73
C VAL A 182 5.40 13.33 6.06
N SER A 183 4.50 13.26 7.05
CA SER A 183 4.82 12.77 8.40
C SER A 183 5.24 11.30 8.35
N THR A 184 6.29 10.96 9.12
CA THR A 184 6.74 9.58 9.37
C THR A 184 6.28 9.04 10.73
N THR A 185 5.37 9.73 11.41
CA THR A 185 4.70 9.20 12.61
C THR A 185 3.94 7.93 12.23
N GLY A 186 3.99 6.90 13.07
CA GLY A 186 3.39 5.59 12.76
C GLY A 186 4.17 4.79 11.71
N VAL A 187 5.45 5.11 11.50
CA VAL A 187 6.34 4.34 10.62
C VAL A 187 7.42 3.67 11.45
N VAL A 188 7.55 2.35 11.35
CA VAL A 188 8.71 1.61 11.88
C VAL A 188 9.93 2.03 11.06
N PRO A 189 10.92 2.70 11.67
CA PRO A 189 11.97 3.35 10.94
C PRO A 189 13.08 2.40 10.49
N ALA A 190 13.63 2.65 9.29
CA ALA A 190 14.96 2.18 8.92
C ALA A 190 16.03 3.19 9.40
N SER A 191 15.78 4.48 9.16
CA SER A 191 16.57 5.59 9.66
C SER A 191 15.70 6.81 9.90
N ARG A 192 15.46 7.17 11.17
CA ARG A 192 14.59 8.32 11.54
C ARG A 192 15.02 9.65 10.89
N ARG A 193 16.28 9.77 10.50
CA ARG A 193 16.81 11.00 9.89
C ARG A 193 16.61 11.07 8.38
N LEU A 194 16.34 9.94 7.71
CA LEU A 194 16.32 9.86 6.24
C LEU A 194 15.00 9.36 5.68
N ASP A 195 14.18 8.68 6.49
CA ASP A 195 12.95 8.06 6.05
C ASP A 195 11.96 9.07 5.47
N CYS A 196 11.35 8.72 4.34
CA CYS A 196 10.24 9.40 3.72
C CYS A 196 9.14 8.40 3.45
N VAL A 197 7.87 8.77 3.66
CA VAL A 197 6.74 8.04 3.08
C VAL A 197 6.71 8.32 1.58
N THR A 198 6.52 7.27 0.78
CA THR A 198 6.57 7.29 -0.68
C THR A 198 5.25 6.78 -1.23
N VAL A 199 4.80 7.38 -2.33
CA VAL A 199 3.61 6.91 -3.06
C VAL A 199 4.03 6.19 -4.33
N PHE A 200 3.38 5.06 -4.62
CA PHE A 200 3.49 4.32 -5.87
C PHE A 200 2.20 4.45 -6.66
N ALA A 201 2.30 4.70 -7.96
CA ALA A 201 1.17 4.74 -8.87
C ALA A 201 1.62 4.30 -10.27
N ARG A 202 0.67 3.87 -11.12
CA ARG A 202 1.01 3.51 -12.50
C ARG A 202 1.33 4.72 -13.37
N THR A 203 0.78 5.88 -13.05
CA THR A 203 0.98 7.13 -13.80
C THR A 203 1.29 8.28 -12.86
N LEU A 204 1.94 9.33 -13.38
CA LEU A 204 2.24 10.53 -12.60
C LEU A 204 0.96 11.30 -12.19
N ALA A 205 -0.10 11.20 -12.97
CA ALA A 205 -1.37 11.88 -12.66
C ALA A 205 -2.08 11.29 -11.43
N LEU A 206 -1.74 10.05 -11.07
CA LEU A 206 -2.32 9.35 -9.91
C LEU A 206 -1.37 9.39 -8.69
N GLY A 207 -0.07 9.69 -8.89
CA GLY A 207 0.96 9.68 -7.86
C GLY A 207 1.13 10.96 -7.04
#